data_2edc57804baeb700f14d6fd9b6d5fbf4
#
_entry.id   2edc57804baeb700f14d6fd9b6d5fbf4
#
_cell.length_a   1.000
_cell.length_b   1.000
_cell.length_c   1.000
_cell.angle_alpha   90.00
_cell.angle_beta   90.00
_cell.angle_gamma   90.00
#
_symmetry.space_group_name_H-M   'P 1'
#
loop_
_entity.id
_entity.type
_entity.pdbx_description
1 polymer ?
#
loop_
_entity_poly.entity_id
_entity_poly.type
_entity_poly.pdbx_seq_one_letter_code
_entity_poly.pdbx_strand_id
1 'polypeptide(L)'
;MTITGSEKSENLLDKRAFGNILAIDYGRKRVGIAGCQTELPIAFGITTLTINGLNDLMVQIKPILRERCVQKVVIGFPLTLGDKPGTLKAEILQLGKLLQSEGLTVHFVDEALSSRRAGAILRKRGRRARKSDHDRTAAALILQEFLEGRLPPLSPEEIDPGQRESSRD
;
A
#
# COMPACT_ATOMS: atom_id res chain seq x y z
N MET A 1 11.14 42.82 -5.81
CA MET A 1 10.07 41.89 -5.38
C MET A 1 10.20 40.62 -6.17
N THR A 2 10.85 39.65 -5.63
CA THR A 2 10.99 38.31 -6.22
C THR A 2 9.85 37.41 -5.70
N ILE A 3 8.89 37.15 -6.56
CA ILE A 3 7.83 36.21 -6.27
C ILE A 3 8.38 34.84 -6.65
N THR A 4 8.70 34.06 -5.66
CA THR A 4 9.12 32.64 -5.79
C THR A 4 7.96 31.82 -6.36
N GLY A 5 8.02 31.57 -7.66
CA GLY A 5 7.05 30.76 -8.39
C GLY A 5 7.21 29.25 -8.24
N SER A 6 7.85 28.73 -7.16
CA SER A 6 8.10 27.31 -7.02
C SER A 6 7.01 26.51 -6.29
N GLU A 7 6.20 27.17 -5.45
CA GLU A 7 5.17 26.44 -4.68
C GLU A 7 3.91 26.06 -5.49
N LYS A 8 3.65 26.74 -6.61
CA LYS A 8 2.48 26.41 -7.47
C LYS A 8 2.73 25.27 -8.45
N SER A 9 3.98 24.98 -8.80
CA SER A 9 4.31 23.91 -9.74
C SER A 9 4.33 22.53 -9.11
N GLU A 10 4.68 22.41 -7.82
CA GLU A 10 4.65 21.13 -7.10
C GLU A 10 3.22 20.59 -6.94
N ASN A 11 2.24 21.46 -6.73
CA ASN A 11 0.84 21.09 -6.54
C ASN A 11 0.12 20.68 -7.83
N LEU A 12 0.62 21.07 -8.99
CA LEU A 12 0.04 20.72 -10.31
C LEU A 12 0.63 19.44 -10.88
N LEU A 13 1.89 19.13 -10.56
CA LEU A 13 2.55 17.88 -10.93
C LEU A 13 2.06 16.71 -10.07
N ASP A 14 1.71 16.97 -8.82
CA ASP A 14 1.20 15.94 -7.88
C ASP A 14 -0.21 15.48 -8.27
N LYS A 15 -1.03 16.35 -8.83
CA LYS A 15 -2.40 16.00 -9.30
C LYS A 15 -2.45 15.10 -10.54
N ARG A 16 -1.38 15.04 -11.31
CA ARG A 16 -1.27 14.15 -12.49
C ARG A 16 -0.73 12.76 -12.18
N ALA A 17 -0.32 12.53 -10.93
CA ALA A 17 0.42 11.34 -10.52
C ALA A 17 -0.42 10.27 -9.80
N PHE A 18 -1.74 10.45 -9.65
CA PHE A 18 -2.56 9.48 -8.93
C PHE A 18 -2.61 8.10 -9.59
N GLY A 19 -2.61 8.05 -10.92
CA GLY A 19 -2.60 6.78 -11.67
C GLY A 19 -1.33 5.95 -11.47
N ASN A 20 -0.28 6.54 -10.92
CA ASN A 20 1.02 5.91 -10.71
C ASN A 20 1.18 5.36 -9.29
N ILE A 21 0.10 5.29 -8.52
CA ILE A 21 0.08 4.75 -7.16
C ILE A 21 -0.66 3.41 -7.15
N LEU A 22 -0.05 2.43 -6.52
CA LEU A 22 -0.63 1.11 -6.28
C LEU A 22 -0.71 0.85 -4.78
N ALA A 23 -1.78 0.21 -4.33
CA ALA A 23 -1.85 -0.32 -2.97
C ALA A 23 -1.82 -1.84 -2.96
N ILE A 24 -1.18 -2.39 -1.94
CA ILE A 24 -1.02 -3.82 -1.71
C ILE A 24 -1.55 -4.17 -0.32
N ASP A 25 -2.50 -5.08 -0.27
CA ASP A 25 -2.91 -5.78 0.95
C ASP A 25 -2.31 -7.19 0.91
N TYR A 26 -1.18 -7.35 1.60
CA TYR A 26 -0.38 -8.57 1.53
C TYR A 26 -0.92 -9.66 2.45
N GLY A 27 -1.17 -10.82 1.87
CA GLY A 27 -1.39 -12.08 2.58
C GLY A 27 -0.49 -13.19 2.01
N ARG A 28 -0.20 -14.21 2.80
CA ARG A 28 0.73 -15.30 2.40
C ARG A 28 0.27 -16.12 1.20
N LYS A 29 -1.01 -16.21 0.99
CA LYS A 29 -1.60 -16.97 -0.13
C LYS A 29 -2.31 -16.09 -1.15
N ARG A 30 -2.73 -14.91 -0.73
CA ARG A 30 -3.48 -13.98 -1.57
C ARG A 30 -3.07 -12.55 -1.26
N VAL A 31 -2.95 -11.79 -2.31
CA VAL A 31 -2.55 -10.39 -2.25
C VAL A 31 -3.58 -9.55 -3.00
N GLY A 32 -4.24 -8.65 -2.30
CA GLY A 32 -5.14 -7.68 -2.88
C GLY A 32 -4.36 -6.54 -3.51
N ILE A 33 -4.73 -6.16 -4.73
CA ILE A 33 -4.10 -5.06 -5.48
C ILE A 33 -5.17 -4.03 -5.83
N ALA A 34 -4.87 -2.78 -5.55
CA ALA A 34 -5.71 -1.63 -5.91
C ALA A 34 -4.90 -0.55 -6.61
N GLY A 35 -5.57 0.24 -7.40
CA GLY A 35 -5.00 1.38 -8.12
C GLY A 35 -5.89 2.60 -8.00
N CYS A 36 -5.42 3.70 -8.57
CA CYS A 36 -6.14 4.96 -8.60
C CYS A 36 -6.30 5.44 -10.04
N GLN A 37 -7.36 6.19 -10.31
CA GLN A 37 -7.52 6.88 -11.59
C GLN A 37 -6.50 8.00 -11.73
N THR A 38 -6.07 8.26 -12.97
CA THR A 38 -4.99 9.22 -13.25
C THR A 38 -5.34 10.66 -12.86
N GLU A 39 -6.60 11.04 -12.99
CA GLU A 39 -7.05 12.42 -12.82
C GLU A 39 -7.86 12.66 -11.54
N LEU A 40 -8.34 11.60 -10.91
CA LEU A 40 -9.17 11.67 -9.71
C LEU A 40 -8.60 10.79 -8.60
N PRO A 41 -8.58 11.28 -7.34
CA PRO A 41 -8.11 10.49 -6.21
C PRO A 41 -9.15 9.44 -5.78
N ILE A 42 -9.56 8.59 -6.70
CA ILE A 42 -10.54 7.52 -6.50
C ILE A 42 -9.84 6.18 -6.65
N ALA A 43 -9.76 5.44 -5.55
CA ALA A 43 -9.19 4.10 -5.54
C ALA A 43 -10.19 3.05 -6.00
N PHE A 44 -9.70 2.02 -6.68
CA PHE A 44 -10.48 0.86 -7.09
C PHE A 44 -9.65 -0.42 -7.00
N GLY A 45 -10.31 -1.54 -6.69
CA GLY A 45 -9.67 -2.84 -6.71
C GLY A 45 -9.32 -3.27 -8.13
N ILE A 46 -8.08 -3.70 -8.35
CA ILE A 46 -7.61 -4.20 -9.64
C ILE A 46 -7.79 -5.72 -9.70
N THR A 47 -7.18 -6.43 -8.77
CA THR A 47 -7.19 -7.90 -8.75
C THR A 47 -6.81 -8.43 -7.38
N THR A 48 -7.01 -9.72 -7.19
CA THR A 48 -6.41 -10.49 -6.11
C THR A 48 -5.52 -11.56 -6.73
N LEU A 49 -4.24 -11.51 -6.38
CA LEU A 49 -3.25 -12.48 -6.83
C LEU A 49 -3.19 -13.65 -5.85
N THR A 50 -3.25 -14.86 -6.36
CA THR A 50 -2.90 -16.08 -5.61
C THR A 50 -1.42 -16.34 -5.78
N ILE A 51 -0.69 -16.44 -4.68
CA ILE A 51 0.77 -16.51 -4.68
C ILE A 51 1.31 -17.71 -3.94
N ASN A 52 2.50 -18.11 -4.31
CA ASN A 52 3.33 -19.10 -3.60
C ASN A 52 4.67 -18.45 -3.21
N GLY A 53 4.60 -17.53 -2.23
CA GLY A 53 5.76 -16.78 -1.74
C GLY A 53 6.04 -15.47 -2.47
N LEU A 54 7.03 -14.73 -1.97
CA LEU A 54 7.37 -13.39 -2.45
C LEU A 54 7.92 -13.38 -3.88
N ASN A 55 8.69 -14.38 -4.26
CA ASN A 55 9.22 -14.46 -5.62
C ASN A 55 8.12 -14.61 -6.66
N ASP A 56 7.12 -15.43 -6.37
CA ASP A 56 5.95 -15.59 -7.22
C ASP A 56 5.14 -14.29 -7.29
N LEU A 57 4.95 -13.61 -6.16
CA LEU A 57 4.32 -12.28 -6.13
C LEU A 57 5.07 -11.30 -7.04
N MET A 58 6.38 -11.23 -6.95
CA MET A 58 7.18 -10.32 -7.77
C MET A 58 7.03 -10.60 -9.27
N VAL A 59 6.97 -11.88 -9.66
CA VAL A 59 6.71 -12.27 -11.06
C VAL A 59 5.33 -11.80 -11.53
N GLN A 60 4.31 -11.99 -10.70
CA GLN A 60 2.92 -11.64 -11.07
C GLN A 60 2.64 -10.13 -11.03
N ILE A 61 3.27 -9.39 -10.12
CA ILE A 61 2.99 -7.96 -9.97
C ILE A 61 3.76 -7.09 -10.97
N LYS A 62 4.93 -7.51 -11.44
CA LYS A 62 5.76 -6.72 -12.38
C LYS A 62 5.01 -6.27 -13.64
N PRO A 63 4.22 -7.08 -14.33
CA PRO A 63 3.42 -6.63 -15.46
C PRO A 63 2.44 -5.51 -15.10
N ILE A 64 1.78 -5.60 -13.95
CA ILE A 64 0.84 -4.58 -13.45
C ILE A 64 1.58 -3.27 -13.17
N LEU A 65 2.75 -3.34 -12.54
CA LEU A 65 3.59 -2.16 -12.26
C LEU A 65 4.01 -1.43 -13.53
N ARG A 66 4.40 -2.18 -14.55
CA ARG A 66 4.83 -1.63 -15.85
C ARG A 66 3.68 -1.03 -16.64
N GLU A 67 2.58 -1.78 -16.80
CA GLU A 67 1.39 -1.35 -17.56
C GLU A 67 0.81 -0.05 -17.02
N ARG A 68 0.83 0.10 -15.69
CA ARG A 68 0.31 1.28 -15.01
C ARG A 68 1.35 2.37 -14.75
N CYS A 69 2.58 2.18 -15.18
CA CYS A 69 3.69 3.11 -14.91
C CYS A 69 3.80 3.48 -13.42
N VAL A 70 3.67 2.48 -12.53
CA VAL A 70 3.65 2.70 -11.09
C VAL A 70 4.98 3.28 -10.61
N GLN A 71 4.92 4.31 -9.81
CA GLN A 71 6.08 4.97 -9.18
C GLN A 71 6.06 4.85 -7.66
N LYS A 72 4.87 4.75 -7.07
CA LYS A 72 4.67 4.68 -5.63
C LYS A 72 3.80 3.49 -5.26
N VAL A 73 4.19 2.78 -4.22
CA VAL A 73 3.44 1.66 -3.66
C VAL A 73 3.12 1.92 -2.20
N VAL A 74 1.87 1.72 -1.83
CA VAL A 74 1.38 1.78 -0.45
C VAL A 74 1.08 0.37 0.02
N ILE A 75 1.67 -0.06 1.12
CA ILE A 75 1.51 -1.41 1.66
C ILE A 75 0.89 -1.33 3.05
N GLY A 76 -0.18 -2.05 3.28
CA GLY A 76 -0.75 -2.22 4.61
C GLY A 76 0.23 -2.94 5.53
N PHE A 77 0.45 -2.40 6.74
CA PHE A 77 1.39 -2.93 7.71
C PHE A 77 0.67 -3.25 9.03
N PRO A 78 0.77 -4.49 9.54
CA PRO A 78 0.05 -4.92 10.73
C PRO A 78 0.81 -4.51 12.00
N LEU A 79 0.62 -3.27 12.49
CA LEU A 79 1.31 -2.76 13.70
C LEU A 79 1.05 -3.60 14.96
N THR A 80 -0.13 -4.22 15.06
CA THR A 80 -0.55 -4.97 16.26
C THR A 80 0.00 -6.39 16.36
N LEU A 81 0.61 -6.92 15.27
CA LEU A 81 1.24 -8.24 15.30
C LEU A 81 2.61 -8.17 15.97
N GLY A 82 2.99 -9.23 16.69
CA GLY A 82 4.30 -9.34 17.34
C GLY A 82 5.48 -9.29 16.34
N ASP A 83 6.64 -8.92 16.84
CA ASP A 83 7.87 -8.68 16.05
C ASP A 83 8.77 -9.93 15.90
N LYS A 84 8.21 -11.13 16.05
CA LYS A 84 8.98 -12.37 15.92
C LYS A 84 9.48 -12.59 14.49
N PRO A 85 10.73 -13.11 14.31
CA PRO A 85 11.22 -13.50 12.99
C PRO A 85 10.28 -14.49 12.29
N GLY A 86 10.13 -14.39 10.96
CA GLY A 86 9.22 -15.22 10.17
C GLY A 86 7.76 -14.85 10.28
N THR A 87 7.44 -13.71 10.87
CA THR A 87 6.08 -13.15 10.93
C THR A 87 5.67 -12.51 9.61
N LEU A 88 4.38 -12.24 9.48
CA LEU A 88 3.83 -11.48 8.34
C LEU A 88 4.50 -10.11 8.18
N LYS A 89 4.85 -9.44 9.29
CA LYS A 89 5.61 -8.18 9.26
C LYS A 89 6.94 -8.31 8.53
N ALA A 90 7.71 -9.35 8.84
CA ALA A 90 9.01 -9.58 8.20
C ALA A 90 8.87 -9.79 6.69
N GLU A 91 7.86 -10.53 6.25
CA GLU A 91 7.56 -10.74 4.84
C GLU A 91 7.17 -9.44 4.14
N ILE A 92 6.34 -8.60 4.78
CA ILE A 92 5.92 -7.29 4.25
C ILE A 92 7.12 -6.34 4.13
N LEU A 93 8.02 -6.31 5.12
CA LEU A 93 9.24 -5.51 5.03
C LEU A 93 10.15 -6.00 3.91
N GLN A 94 10.27 -7.30 3.71
CA GLN A 94 11.03 -7.86 2.61
C GLN A 94 10.40 -7.51 1.25
N LEU A 95 9.09 -7.57 1.14
CA LEU A 95 8.36 -7.10 -0.06
C LEU A 95 8.68 -5.64 -0.35
N GLY A 96 8.65 -4.78 0.66
CA GLY A 96 9.01 -3.37 0.51
C GLY A 96 10.41 -3.17 -0.03
N LYS A 97 11.40 -3.92 0.46
CA LYS A 97 12.78 -3.88 -0.04
C LYS A 97 12.88 -4.34 -1.50
N LEU A 98 12.17 -5.39 -1.88
CA LEU A 98 12.14 -5.88 -3.26
C LEU A 98 11.55 -4.84 -4.22
N LEU A 99 10.46 -4.18 -3.82
CA LEU A 99 9.84 -3.12 -4.62
C LEU A 99 10.73 -1.87 -4.71
N GLN A 100 11.42 -1.50 -3.63
CA GLN A 100 12.40 -0.41 -3.65
C GLN A 100 13.58 -0.72 -4.58
N SER A 101 14.03 -1.97 -4.64
CA SER A 101 15.08 -2.38 -5.59
C SER A 101 14.66 -2.30 -7.06
N GLU A 102 13.34 -2.30 -7.33
CA GLU A 102 12.78 -2.04 -8.66
C GLU A 102 12.64 -0.53 -8.97
N GLY A 103 13.11 0.35 -8.08
CA GLY A 103 13.07 1.80 -8.26
C GLY A 103 11.77 2.46 -7.77
N LEU A 104 10.93 1.75 -7.04
CA LEU A 104 9.65 2.27 -6.54
C LEU A 104 9.81 2.95 -5.17
N THR A 105 9.03 4.00 -4.94
CA THR A 105 8.84 4.57 -3.60
C THR A 105 7.83 3.72 -2.85
N VAL A 106 8.19 3.24 -1.66
CA VAL A 106 7.33 2.39 -0.83
C VAL A 106 6.94 3.11 0.45
N HIS A 107 5.65 3.14 0.74
CA HIS A 107 5.09 3.62 2.01
C HIS A 107 4.36 2.48 2.71
N PHE A 108 4.62 2.32 3.99
CA PHE A 108 3.84 1.44 4.86
C PHE A 108 2.80 2.27 5.61
N VAL A 109 1.60 1.74 5.75
CA VAL A 109 0.50 2.39 6.46
C VAL A 109 -0.17 1.39 7.40
N ASP A 110 -0.76 1.87 8.49
CA ASP A 110 -1.44 1.00 9.45
C ASP A 110 -2.70 0.36 8.84
N GLU A 111 -2.68 -0.97 8.71
CA GLU A 111 -3.82 -1.70 8.11
C GLU A 111 -4.98 -1.95 9.09
N ALA A 112 -4.80 -1.75 10.39
CA ALA A 112 -5.79 -2.15 11.40
C ALA A 112 -7.18 -1.52 11.21
N LEU A 113 -7.25 -0.31 10.66
CA LEU A 113 -8.50 0.40 10.43
C LEU A 113 -9.19 0.00 9.11
N SER A 114 -8.42 -0.27 8.05
CA SER A 114 -8.95 -0.58 6.71
C SER A 114 -9.63 -1.94 6.64
N SER A 115 -9.09 -2.96 7.29
CA SER A 115 -9.69 -4.30 7.33
C SER A 115 -11.07 -4.32 8.02
N ARG A 116 -11.24 -3.54 9.09
CA ARG A 116 -12.54 -3.40 9.78
C ARG A 116 -13.58 -2.72 8.89
N ARG A 117 -13.19 -1.69 8.15
CA ARG A 117 -14.08 -0.96 7.23
C ARG A 117 -14.44 -1.79 6.00
N ALA A 118 -13.51 -2.54 5.44
CA ALA A 118 -13.77 -3.46 4.34
C ALA A 118 -14.84 -4.49 4.72
N GLY A 119 -14.71 -5.12 5.87
CA GLY A 119 -15.69 -6.06 6.39
C GLY A 119 -17.08 -5.45 6.60
N ALA A 120 -17.14 -4.19 7.06
CA ALA A 120 -18.42 -3.48 7.25
C ALA A 120 -19.10 -3.13 5.91
N ILE A 121 -18.35 -2.71 4.90
CA ILE A 121 -18.87 -2.38 3.56
C ILE A 121 -19.43 -3.63 2.89
N LEU A 122 -18.71 -4.75 2.96
CA LEU A 122 -19.13 -6.02 2.36
C LEU A 122 -20.38 -6.57 3.03
N ARG A 123 -20.52 -6.44 4.36
CA ARG A 123 -21.72 -6.82 5.10
C ARG A 123 -22.94 -5.99 4.69
N LYS A 124 -22.78 -4.67 4.51
CA LYS A 124 -23.87 -3.77 4.06
C LYS A 124 -24.38 -4.11 2.66
N ARG A 125 -23.55 -4.71 1.79
CA ARG A 125 -23.93 -5.08 0.43
C ARG A 125 -24.72 -6.39 0.34
N GLY A 126 -24.96 -7.11 1.46
CA GLY A 126 -25.81 -8.30 1.51
C GLY A 126 -25.36 -9.46 0.61
N ARG A 127 -24.15 -9.42 0.08
CA ARG A 127 -23.59 -10.48 -0.77
C ARG A 127 -22.68 -11.36 0.08
N ARG A 128 -22.74 -12.68 -0.13
CA ARG A 128 -21.63 -13.60 0.16
C ARG A 128 -20.45 -13.21 -0.72
N ALA A 129 -19.71 -12.20 -0.30
CA ALA A 129 -18.52 -11.78 -1.01
C ALA A 129 -17.51 -12.93 -1.03
N ARG A 130 -16.96 -13.24 -2.20
CA ARG A 130 -15.83 -14.15 -2.31
C ARG A 130 -14.67 -13.57 -1.51
N LYS A 131 -13.84 -14.41 -0.92
CA LYS A 131 -12.68 -13.97 -0.15
C LYS A 131 -11.72 -13.10 -0.98
N SER A 132 -11.62 -13.34 -2.28
CA SER A 132 -10.89 -12.51 -3.24
C SER A 132 -11.45 -11.08 -3.37
N ASP A 133 -12.76 -10.91 -3.29
CA ASP A 133 -13.39 -9.58 -3.33
C ASP A 133 -13.08 -8.78 -2.07
N HIS A 134 -12.90 -9.48 -0.94
CA HIS A 134 -12.51 -8.86 0.32
C HIS A 134 -11.09 -8.29 0.24
N ASP A 135 -10.13 -9.05 -0.28
CA ASP A 135 -8.72 -8.67 -0.34
C ASP A 135 -8.51 -7.43 -1.23
N ARG A 136 -9.07 -7.39 -2.44
CA ARG A 136 -8.98 -6.21 -3.31
C ARG A 136 -9.78 -5.01 -2.81
N THR A 137 -10.87 -5.23 -2.07
CA THR A 137 -11.62 -4.16 -1.41
C THR A 137 -10.82 -3.57 -0.26
N ALA A 138 -10.12 -4.39 0.52
CA ALA A 138 -9.21 -3.93 1.56
C ALA A 138 -8.06 -3.09 0.97
N ALA A 139 -7.44 -3.53 -0.11
CA ALA A 139 -6.41 -2.76 -0.81
C ALA A 139 -6.94 -1.41 -1.34
N ALA A 140 -8.15 -1.39 -1.91
CA ALA A 140 -8.79 -0.15 -2.37
C ALA A 140 -9.08 0.83 -1.23
N LEU A 141 -9.49 0.34 -0.06
CA LEU A 141 -9.69 1.17 1.12
C LEU A 141 -8.39 1.74 1.67
N ILE A 142 -7.33 0.94 1.74
CA ILE A 142 -5.99 1.40 2.12
C ILE A 142 -5.59 2.57 1.22
N LEU A 143 -5.73 2.40 -0.09
CA LEU A 143 -5.36 3.44 -1.04
C LEU A 143 -6.23 4.69 -0.92
N GLN A 144 -7.55 4.53 -0.81
CA GLN A 144 -8.47 5.65 -0.68
C GLN A 144 -8.17 6.48 0.57
N GLU A 145 -7.94 5.83 1.70
CA GLU A 145 -7.61 6.51 2.95
C GLU A 145 -6.23 7.16 2.92
N PHE A 146 -5.28 6.55 2.24
CA PHE A 146 -3.97 7.17 1.99
C PHE A 146 -4.10 8.43 1.14
N LEU A 147 -4.86 8.39 0.05
CA LEU A 147 -5.10 9.54 -0.83
C LEU A 147 -5.84 10.69 -0.14
N GLU A 148 -6.72 10.37 0.81
CA GLU A 148 -7.45 11.34 1.62
C GLU A 148 -6.67 11.85 2.85
N GLY A 149 -5.44 11.38 3.04
CA GLY A 149 -4.59 11.77 4.17
C GLY A 149 -4.98 11.17 5.52
N ARG A 150 -5.85 10.15 5.55
CA ARG A 150 -6.28 9.48 6.79
C ARG A 150 -5.35 8.37 7.24
N LEU A 151 -4.52 7.85 6.36
CA LEU A 151 -3.47 6.87 6.64
C LEU A 151 -2.13 7.47 6.25
N PRO A 152 -1.48 8.24 7.14
CA PRO A 152 -0.15 8.75 6.88
C PRO A 152 0.87 7.60 6.80
N PRO A 153 1.96 7.77 6.04
CA PRO A 153 3.06 6.82 6.05
C PRO A 153 3.60 6.61 7.46
N LEU A 154 3.85 5.36 7.81
CA LEU A 154 4.51 5.01 9.07
C LEU A 154 5.97 5.45 9.06
N SER A 155 6.46 5.95 10.19
CA SER A 155 7.86 6.28 10.36
C SER A 155 8.70 5.00 10.54
N PRO A 156 10.02 5.05 10.29
CA PRO A 156 10.91 3.91 10.56
C PRO A 156 10.82 3.41 12.00
N GLU A 157 10.65 4.31 12.96
CA GLU A 157 10.53 3.99 14.38
C GLU A 157 9.22 3.27 14.73
N GLU A 158 8.15 3.53 13.99
CA GLU A 158 6.87 2.81 14.14
C GLU A 158 6.94 1.42 13.54
N ILE A 159 7.70 1.28 12.45
CA ILE A 159 7.89 0.00 11.75
C ILE A 159 8.82 -0.92 12.56
N ASP A 160 9.92 -0.39 13.08
CA ASP A 160 10.92 -1.12 13.86
C ASP A 160 11.29 -0.35 15.14
N PRO A 161 10.55 -0.55 16.24
CA PRO A 161 10.82 0.12 17.51
C PRO A 161 12.21 -0.19 18.12
N GLY A 162 12.85 -1.29 17.70
CA GLY A 162 14.16 -1.70 18.20
C GLY A 162 15.33 -0.83 17.73
N GLN A 163 15.15 -0.01 16.71
CA GLN A 163 16.22 0.90 16.23
C GLN A 163 16.48 2.11 17.12
N ARG A 164 15.66 2.34 18.16
CA ARG A 164 15.85 3.47 19.09
C ARG A 164 17.08 3.35 20.00
N GLU A 165 17.64 2.16 20.17
CA GLU A 165 18.76 1.94 21.09
C GLU A 165 20.15 2.11 20.48
N SER A 166 20.29 2.10 19.15
CA SER A 166 21.60 2.19 18.50
C SER A 166 22.07 3.62 18.18
N SER A 167 21.29 4.65 18.49
CA SER A 167 21.64 6.06 18.21
C SER A 167 22.00 6.88 19.47
N ARG A 168 22.30 6.22 20.58
CA ARG A 168 22.68 6.86 21.84
C ARG A 168 24.06 6.42 22.32
N ASP A 169 25.02 6.42 21.44
CA ASP A 169 26.44 6.39 21.80
C ASP A 169 27.22 7.52 21.11
#